data_872197a2da3e077c656e650418109b33
#
_entry.id   872197a2da3e077c656e650418109b33
#
_cell.length_a   1.000
_cell.length_b   1.000
_cell.length_c   1.000
_cell.angle_alpha   90.00
_cell.angle_beta   90.00
_cell.angle_gamma   90.00
#
_symmetry.space_group_name_H-M   'P 1'
#
loop_
_entity.id
_entity.type
_entity.pdbx_description
1 polymer ?
#
loop_
_entity_poly.entity_id
_entity_poly.type
_entity_poly.pdbx_seq_one_letter_code
_entity_poly.pdbx_strand_id
1 'polypeptide(L)'
;MTFSRTLMAASVGIALAATVLFGQAEKLKSPAALTEQAPATYKVDFDTSKGKFVVQVHRDWAPRGADRFYNLGKNGFFDNVRFFRNIEGFMVQFGIHGDPAVLNVWRGAQIQDDPVKQSNKRGYITFATGGPNTRTTQVFINFGDNAGLDKQGFSPFGEVVSGMDIVDKLYNGYGEGAPRGRGPDQGRLQSEGNAYLTKDFPRLDYIKTATIEK
;
A
#
# COMPACT_ATOMS: atom_id res chain seq x y z
N MET A 1 21.10 -48.39 -1.42
CA MET A 1 21.41 -47.19 -2.24
C MET A 1 20.16 -46.41 -2.48
N THR A 2 19.76 -45.56 -1.52
CA THR A 2 18.53 -44.75 -1.59
C THR A 2 18.73 -43.40 -0.88
N PHE A 3 19.73 -42.64 -1.35
CA PHE A 3 19.97 -41.27 -0.85
C PHE A 3 20.34 -40.37 -2.04
N SER A 4 19.39 -39.96 -2.86
CA SER A 4 19.65 -38.89 -3.86
C SER A 4 18.39 -38.22 -4.49
N ARG A 5 17.18 -38.49 -4.03
CA ARG A 5 15.97 -37.85 -4.66
C ARG A 5 15.37 -36.66 -3.91
N THR A 6 15.70 -36.48 -2.63
CA THR A 6 15.09 -35.45 -1.79
C THR A 6 15.81 -34.10 -1.86
N LEU A 7 17.09 -34.03 -2.26
CA LEU A 7 17.82 -32.78 -2.38
C LEU A 7 17.56 -31.99 -3.69
N MET A 8 17.12 -32.65 -4.77
CA MET A 8 16.84 -31.98 -6.04
C MET A 8 15.51 -31.21 -6.03
N ALA A 9 14.51 -31.65 -5.28
CA ALA A 9 13.20 -30.97 -5.23
C ALA A 9 13.25 -29.62 -4.48
N ALA A 10 14.09 -29.52 -3.45
CA ALA A 10 14.23 -28.28 -2.67
C ALA A 10 14.98 -27.18 -3.44
N SER A 11 15.98 -27.53 -4.23
CA SER A 11 16.76 -26.55 -5.01
C SER A 11 15.99 -25.98 -6.21
N VAL A 12 15.11 -26.76 -6.83
CA VAL A 12 14.26 -26.30 -7.94
C VAL A 12 13.19 -25.33 -7.45
N GLY A 13 12.58 -25.58 -6.29
CA GLY A 13 11.58 -24.71 -5.67
C GLY A 13 12.14 -23.33 -5.30
N ILE A 14 13.35 -23.26 -4.76
CA ILE A 14 14.01 -22.00 -4.37
C ILE A 14 14.40 -21.19 -5.62
N ALA A 15 14.88 -21.82 -6.68
CA ALA A 15 15.24 -21.14 -7.92
C ALA A 15 14.01 -20.56 -8.66
N LEU A 16 12.86 -21.27 -8.65
CA LEU A 16 11.61 -20.76 -9.25
C LEU A 16 11.05 -19.57 -8.46
N ALA A 17 11.06 -19.62 -7.15
CA ALA A 17 10.60 -18.52 -6.30
C ALA A 17 11.47 -17.26 -6.48
N ALA A 18 12.78 -17.42 -6.58
CA ALA A 18 13.71 -16.31 -6.82
C ALA A 18 13.49 -15.65 -8.19
N THR A 19 13.25 -16.41 -9.25
CA THR A 19 12.98 -15.88 -10.60
C THR A 19 11.66 -15.14 -10.69
N VAL A 20 10.62 -15.57 -9.99
CA VAL A 20 9.33 -14.90 -9.93
C VAL A 20 9.46 -13.56 -9.19
N LEU A 21 10.15 -13.52 -8.06
CA LEU A 21 10.38 -12.28 -7.29
C LEU A 21 11.23 -11.27 -8.07
N PHE A 22 12.28 -11.71 -8.78
CA PHE A 22 13.06 -10.82 -9.65
C PHE A 22 12.21 -10.26 -10.80
N GLY A 23 11.39 -11.07 -11.46
CA GLY A 23 10.50 -10.61 -12.53
C GLY A 23 9.45 -9.62 -12.05
N GLN A 24 8.96 -9.76 -10.82
CA GLN A 24 8.00 -8.86 -10.21
C GLN A 24 8.63 -7.51 -9.83
N ALA A 25 9.81 -7.53 -9.23
CA ALA A 25 10.57 -6.33 -8.90
C ALA A 25 10.93 -5.49 -10.14
N GLU A 26 11.30 -6.13 -11.25
CA GLU A 26 11.58 -5.42 -12.51
C GLU A 26 10.32 -4.79 -13.12
N LYS A 27 9.16 -5.45 -13.05
CA LYS A 27 7.89 -4.87 -13.50
C LYS A 27 7.54 -3.59 -12.74
N LEU A 28 7.79 -3.55 -11.43
CA LEU A 28 7.55 -2.38 -10.60
C LEU A 28 8.42 -1.17 -10.98
N LYS A 29 9.53 -1.36 -11.71
CA LYS A 29 10.37 -0.26 -12.19
C LYS A 29 9.83 0.41 -13.48
N SER A 30 8.72 -0.07 -14.01
CA SER A 30 8.11 0.45 -15.24
C SER A 30 6.64 0.84 -15.03
N PRO A 31 6.34 1.92 -14.28
CA PRO A 31 4.97 2.34 -13.98
C PRO A 31 4.08 2.50 -15.23
N ALA A 32 4.66 2.97 -16.33
CA ALA A 32 3.95 3.18 -17.59
C ALA A 32 3.44 1.87 -18.25
N ALA A 33 3.98 0.72 -17.88
CA ALA A 33 3.54 -0.59 -18.34
C ALA A 33 2.41 -1.18 -17.48
N LEU A 34 2.12 -0.58 -16.33
CA LEU A 34 1.13 -1.06 -15.37
C LEU A 34 -0.14 -0.22 -15.44
N THR A 35 -0.89 -0.40 -16.54
CA THR A 35 -2.06 0.42 -16.91
C THR A 35 -3.32 -0.41 -17.13
N GLU A 36 -3.40 -1.59 -16.54
CA GLU A 36 -4.59 -2.43 -16.65
C GLU A 36 -5.79 -1.73 -16.01
N GLN A 37 -6.92 -1.81 -16.68
CA GLN A 37 -8.20 -1.39 -16.12
C GLN A 37 -8.65 -2.42 -15.09
N ALA A 38 -8.98 -1.95 -13.89
CA ALA A 38 -9.51 -2.82 -12.83
C ALA A 38 -10.92 -3.32 -13.16
N PRO A 39 -11.33 -4.48 -12.61
CA PRO A 39 -12.73 -4.89 -12.56
C PRO A 39 -13.61 -3.80 -11.92
N ALA A 40 -14.92 -3.84 -12.19
CA ALA A 40 -15.88 -2.90 -11.59
C ALA A 40 -15.84 -2.93 -10.06
N THR A 41 -15.65 -4.12 -9.49
CA THR A 41 -15.44 -4.36 -8.06
C THR A 41 -14.40 -5.47 -7.92
N TYR A 42 -13.48 -5.32 -6.99
CA TYR A 42 -12.51 -6.36 -6.63
C TYR A 42 -12.10 -6.23 -5.18
N LYS A 43 -11.49 -7.26 -4.63
CA LYS A 43 -10.97 -7.24 -3.27
C LYS A 43 -9.48 -7.43 -3.24
N VAL A 44 -8.86 -6.86 -2.23
CA VAL A 44 -7.44 -7.02 -1.92
C VAL A 44 -7.30 -7.53 -0.51
N ASP A 45 -6.70 -8.71 -0.37
CA ASP A 45 -6.33 -9.31 0.90
C ASP A 45 -4.98 -8.79 1.36
N PHE A 46 -4.96 -8.16 2.52
CA PHE A 46 -3.73 -7.71 3.18
C PHE A 46 -3.38 -8.65 4.34
N ASP A 47 -2.29 -9.40 4.23
CA ASP A 47 -1.68 -10.09 5.37
C ASP A 47 -0.63 -9.16 5.98
N THR A 48 -0.80 -8.83 7.25
CA THR A 48 0.05 -7.86 7.95
C THR A 48 0.73 -8.48 9.17
N SER A 49 1.64 -7.73 9.79
CA SER A 49 2.26 -8.09 11.07
C SER A 49 1.25 -8.22 12.22
N LYS A 50 0.02 -7.65 12.10
CA LYS A 50 -1.05 -7.70 13.12
C LYS A 50 -2.16 -8.67 12.81
N GLY A 51 -2.24 -9.21 11.61
CA GLY A 51 -3.32 -10.04 11.13
C GLY A 51 -3.80 -9.63 9.75
N LYS A 52 -4.95 -10.14 9.33
CA LYS A 52 -5.48 -9.92 7.98
C LYS A 52 -6.63 -8.92 7.99
N PHE A 53 -6.70 -8.12 6.94
CA PHE A 53 -7.88 -7.33 6.60
C PHE A 53 -8.11 -7.34 5.09
N VAL A 54 -9.34 -7.06 4.68
CA VAL A 54 -9.76 -7.09 3.27
C VAL A 54 -10.31 -5.74 2.87
N VAL A 55 -9.80 -5.18 1.78
CA VAL A 55 -10.32 -3.98 1.15
C VAL A 55 -11.14 -4.36 -0.08
N GLN A 56 -12.40 -3.97 -0.14
CA GLN A 56 -13.20 -4.01 -1.34
C GLN A 56 -13.09 -2.67 -2.07
N VAL A 57 -12.75 -2.72 -3.35
CA VAL A 57 -12.61 -1.55 -4.21
C VAL A 57 -13.80 -1.45 -5.14
N HIS A 58 -14.31 -0.22 -5.31
CA HIS A 58 -15.41 0.13 -6.21
C HIS A 58 -14.88 1.10 -7.26
N ARG A 59 -14.67 0.58 -8.49
CA ARG A 59 -14.05 1.37 -9.56
C ARG A 59 -14.87 2.61 -9.94
N ASP A 60 -16.19 2.55 -9.84
CA ASP A 60 -17.10 3.65 -10.14
C ASP A 60 -17.00 4.82 -9.14
N TRP A 61 -16.48 4.60 -7.93
CA TRP A 61 -16.27 5.66 -6.95
C TRP A 61 -15.15 6.61 -7.37
N ALA A 62 -13.99 6.05 -7.76
CA ALA A 62 -12.82 6.81 -8.19
C ALA A 62 -11.99 5.96 -9.17
N PRO A 63 -12.34 5.95 -10.47
CA PRO A 63 -11.81 4.98 -11.44
C PRO A 63 -10.29 5.04 -11.62
N ARG A 64 -9.69 6.22 -11.63
CA ARG A 64 -8.23 6.35 -11.79
C ARG A 64 -7.48 5.82 -10.56
N GLY A 65 -7.99 6.13 -9.37
CA GLY A 65 -7.47 5.60 -8.10
C GLY A 65 -7.62 4.08 -8.04
N ALA A 66 -8.80 3.54 -8.37
CA ALA A 66 -9.06 2.11 -8.38
C ALA A 66 -8.14 1.35 -9.35
N ASP A 67 -7.97 1.85 -10.59
CA ASP A 67 -7.06 1.24 -11.57
C ASP A 67 -5.61 1.28 -11.10
N ARG A 68 -5.15 2.40 -10.51
CA ARG A 68 -3.82 2.51 -9.92
C ARG A 68 -3.62 1.50 -8.79
N PHE A 69 -4.55 1.41 -7.85
CA PHE A 69 -4.46 0.50 -6.71
C PHE A 69 -4.47 -0.97 -7.13
N TYR A 70 -5.28 -1.33 -8.15
CA TYR A 70 -5.30 -2.66 -8.76
C TYR A 70 -3.93 -3.05 -9.31
N ASN A 71 -3.33 -2.17 -10.12
CA ASN A 71 -2.02 -2.44 -10.72
C ASN A 71 -0.91 -2.56 -9.67
N LEU A 72 -0.95 -1.75 -8.61
CA LEU A 72 -0.01 -1.84 -7.49
C LEU A 72 -0.17 -3.18 -6.75
N GLY A 73 -1.39 -3.55 -6.36
CA GLY A 73 -1.66 -4.80 -5.63
C GLY A 73 -1.34 -6.05 -6.46
N LYS A 74 -1.76 -6.07 -7.72
CA LYS A 74 -1.52 -7.20 -8.64
C LYS A 74 -0.03 -7.48 -8.86
N ASN A 75 0.80 -6.47 -8.78
CA ASN A 75 2.24 -6.59 -9.02
C ASN A 75 3.09 -6.59 -7.74
N GLY A 76 2.47 -6.76 -6.54
CA GLY A 76 3.18 -6.91 -5.28
C GLY A 76 3.84 -5.62 -4.76
N PHE A 77 3.39 -4.45 -5.21
CA PHE A 77 3.95 -3.17 -4.76
C PHE A 77 3.83 -2.98 -3.25
N PHE A 78 2.78 -3.50 -2.63
CA PHE A 78 2.54 -3.31 -1.20
C PHE A 78 3.30 -4.30 -0.31
N ASP A 79 3.98 -5.30 -0.88
CA ASP A 79 4.73 -6.27 -0.09
C ASP A 79 5.86 -5.59 0.68
N ASN A 80 5.96 -5.89 1.97
CA ASN A 80 6.93 -5.29 2.89
C ASN A 80 6.80 -3.75 3.08
N VAL A 81 5.68 -3.15 2.70
CA VAL A 81 5.38 -1.72 2.92
C VAL A 81 4.95 -1.48 4.36
N ARG A 82 5.46 -0.40 4.97
CA ARG A 82 5.18 0.00 6.36
C ARG A 82 3.98 0.94 6.45
N PHE A 83 3.23 0.82 7.56
CA PHE A 83 2.24 1.81 7.98
C PHE A 83 2.98 2.95 8.68
N PHE A 84 3.53 3.87 7.90
CA PHE A 84 4.54 4.82 8.38
C PHE A 84 3.98 6.03 9.13
N ARG A 85 2.68 6.29 9.02
CA ARG A 85 1.98 7.39 9.70
C ARG A 85 0.63 6.89 10.20
N ASN A 86 0.44 6.88 11.50
CA ASN A 86 -0.79 6.39 12.13
C ASN A 86 -1.23 7.39 13.20
N ILE A 87 -2.30 8.11 12.94
CA ILE A 87 -2.86 9.15 13.80
C ILE A 87 -4.19 8.66 14.34
N GLU A 88 -4.24 8.42 15.65
CA GLU A 88 -5.41 7.94 16.35
C GLU A 88 -6.65 8.81 16.06
N GLY A 89 -7.78 8.17 15.80
CA GLY A 89 -9.05 8.84 15.48
C GLY A 89 -9.10 9.50 14.10
N PHE A 90 -7.98 9.56 13.37
CA PHE A 90 -7.92 10.18 12.06
C PHE A 90 -7.71 9.15 10.94
N MET A 91 -6.49 8.65 10.74
CA MET A 91 -6.20 7.70 9.65
C MET A 91 -4.89 6.96 9.87
N VAL A 92 -4.70 5.86 9.13
CA VAL A 92 -3.40 5.18 8.95
C VAL A 92 -2.98 5.23 7.49
N GLN A 93 -1.74 5.67 7.23
CA GLN A 93 -1.19 5.91 5.88
C GLN A 93 -0.05 4.95 5.56
N PHE A 94 -0.04 4.44 4.32
CA PHE A 94 0.96 3.54 3.78
C PHE A 94 1.13 3.77 2.27
N GLY A 95 1.96 2.94 1.59
CA GLY A 95 2.13 3.02 0.13
C GLY A 95 3.39 3.77 -0.31
N ILE A 96 4.37 3.94 0.57
CA ILE A 96 5.75 4.28 0.20
C ILE A 96 6.50 2.94 0.14
N HIS A 97 6.99 2.58 -1.05
CA HIS A 97 7.69 1.30 -1.25
C HIS A 97 9.01 1.27 -0.48
N GLY A 98 9.33 0.11 0.11
CA GLY A 98 10.52 -0.04 0.95
C GLY A 98 11.86 -0.02 0.20
N ASP A 99 11.83 -0.23 -1.12
CA ASP A 99 13.00 -0.10 -2.00
C ASP A 99 12.98 1.28 -2.68
N PRO A 100 13.98 2.15 -2.42
CA PRO A 100 14.07 3.46 -3.06
C PRO A 100 14.19 3.40 -4.59
N ALA A 101 14.75 2.35 -5.16
CA ALA A 101 14.88 2.23 -6.62
C ALA A 101 13.50 2.06 -7.29
N VAL A 102 12.59 1.30 -6.67
CA VAL A 102 11.19 1.19 -7.09
C VAL A 102 10.48 2.52 -6.85
N LEU A 103 10.61 3.09 -5.65
CA LEU A 103 9.89 4.30 -5.30
C LEU A 103 10.24 5.50 -6.21
N ASN A 104 11.51 5.65 -6.59
CA ASN A 104 11.97 6.76 -7.42
C ASN A 104 11.22 6.87 -8.76
N VAL A 105 10.90 5.74 -9.40
CA VAL A 105 10.14 5.73 -10.67
C VAL A 105 8.65 6.01 -10.44
N TRP A 106 8.10 5.63 -9.28
CA TRP A 106 6.69 5.88 -8.96
C TRP A 106 6.41 7.31 -8.49
N ARG A 107 7.40 8.02 -7.97
CA ARG A 107 7.24 9.44 -7.55
C ARG A 107 6.80 10.35 -8.70
N GLY A 108 7.24 10.07 -9.93
CA GLY A 108 6.84 10.79 -11.13
C GLY A 108 5.57 10.25 -11.80
N ALA A 109 5.07 9.09 -11.39
CA ALA A 109 3.93 8.42 -11.99
C ALA A 109 2.59 8.93 -11.42
N GLN A 110 2.35 10.24 -11.54
CA GLN A 110 1.13 10.89 -11.04
C GLN A 110 -0.11 10.46 -11.83
N ILE A 111 -1.26 10.45 -11.16
CA ILE A 111 -2.57 10.30 -11.79
C ILE A 111 -3.42 11.54 -11.54
N GLN A 112 -4.27 11.86 -12.53
CA GLN A 112 -5.26 12.93 -12.38
C GLN A 112 -6.25 12.59 -11.26
N ASP A 113 -6.80 13.63 -10.64
CA ASP A 113 -7.79 13.45 -9.59
C ASP A 113 -9.10 12.88 -10.13
N ASP A 114 -9.72 12.04 -9.33
CA ASP A 114 -11.11 11.62 -9.52
C ASP A 114 -12.04 12.59 -8.79
N PRO A 115 -13.26 12.83 -9.28
CA PRO A 115 -14.26 13.58 -8.52
C PRO A 115 -14.63 12.82 -7.23
N VAL A 116 -14.85 13.56 -6.15
CA VAL A 116 -15.29 12.99 -4.88
C VAL A 116 -16.76 12.56 -4.99
N LYS A 117 -16.99 11.25 -5.05
CA LYS A 117 -18.34 10.65 -5.11
C LYS A 117 -18.79 10.06 -3.77
N GLN A 118 -17.85 9.73 -2.90
CA GLN A 118 -18.09 9.18 -1.58
C GLN A 118 -17.44 10.07 -0.53
N SER A 119 -18.06 10.17 0.66
CA SER A 119 -17.45 10.83 1.80
C SER A 119 -16.39 9.95 2.47
N ASN A 120 -15.36 10.56 3.05
CA ASN A 120 -14.29 9.88 3.79
C ASN A 120 -14.81 9.37 5.14
N LYS A 121 -15.50 8.23 5.15
CA LYS A 121 -16.05 7.57 6.33
C LYS A 121 -15.04 6.61 6.96
N ARG A 122 -15.28 6.23 8.22
CA ARG A 122 -14.51 5.18 8.87
C ARG A 122 -14.43 3.92 8.00
N GLY A 123 -13.23 3.36 7.86
CA GLY A 123 -12.92 2.19 7.06
C GLY A 123 -12.74 2.47 5.56
N TYR A 124 -13.06 3.66 5.08
CA TYR A 124 -12.87 3.99 3.66
C TYR A 124 -11.39 4.27 3.36
N ILE A 125 -10.93 3.83 2.18
CA ILE A 125 -9.57 3.99 1.71
C ILE A 125 -9.50 5.04 0.60
N THR A 126 -8.51 5.91 0.70
CA THR A 126 -8.36 7.10 -0.15
C THR A 126 -6.89 7.32 -0.49
N PHE A 127 -6.59 7.83 -1.69
CA PHE A 127 -5.22 8.25 -2.03
C PHE A 127 -4.84 9.53 -1.31
N ALA A 128 -3.64 9.55 -0.74
CA ALA A 128 -3.00 10.78 -0.28
C ALA A 128 -2.55 11.63 -1.47
N THR A 129 -2.60 12.95 -1.31
CA THR A 129 -2.19 13.93 -2.31
C THR A 129 -1.42 15.07 -1.68
N GLY A 130 -0.47 15.65 -2.40
CA GLY A 130 0.23 16.89 -2.05
C GLY A 130 -0.35 18.13 -2.72
N GLY A 131 -1.49 17.99 -3.42
CA GLY A 131 -2.17 19.02 -4.19
C GLY A 131 -2.86 18.42 -5.41
N PRO A 132 -3.50 19.21 -6.27
CA PRO A 132 -4.22 18.72 -7.45
C PRO A 132 -3.34 17.86 -8.36
N ASN A 133 -3.85 16.69 -8.76
CA ASN A 133 -3.23 15.76 -9.71
C ASN A 133 -1.83 15.25 -9.29
N THR A 134 -1.57 15.13 -7.98
CA THR A 134 -0.28 14.65 -7.45
C THR A 134 -0.34 13.27 -6.79
N ARG A 135 -1.48 12.57 -6.89
CA ARG A 135 -1.62 11.21 -6.38
C ARG A 135 -0.67 10.26 -7.10
N THR A 136 0.04 9.41 -6.35
CA THR A 136 0.96 8.39 -6.91
C THR A 136 0.65 6.99 -6.38
N THR A 137 1.17 6.64 -5.20
CA THR A 137 1.06 5.30 -4.60
C THR A 137 0.59 5.30 -3.15
N GLN A 138 0.66 6.45 -2.47
CA GLN A 138 0.31 6.54 -1.05
C GLN A 138 -1.19 6.56 -0.85
N VAL A 139 -1.67 5.76 0.09
CA VAL A 139 -3.08 5.65 0.46
C VAL A 139 -3.23 5.69 1.98
N PHE A 140 -4.44 6.00 2.44
CA PHE A 140 -4.77 5.93 3.86
C PHE A 140 -6.15 5.30 4.07
N ILE A 141 -6.33 4.66 5.24
CA ILE A 141 -7.60 4.14 5.72
C ILE A 141 -8.08 5.06 6.85
N ASN A 142 -9.31 5.53 6.77
CA ASN A 142 -9.92 6.42 7.75
C ASN A 142 -10.29 5.66 9.04
N PHE A 143 -9.93 6.19 10.22
CA PHE A 143 -10.38 5.66 11.53
C PHE A 143 -11.70 6.26 11.99
N GLY A 144 -12.09 7.41 11.46
CA GLY A 144 -13.32 8.12 11.77
C GLY A 144 -13.96 8.70 10.54
N ASP A 145 -15.04 9.46 10.73
CA ASP A 145 -15.72 10.19 9.67
C ASP A 145 -14.99 11.51 9.42
N ASN A 146 -14.17 11.52 8.37
CA ASN A 146 -13.30 12.63 7.99
C ASN A 146 -13.89 13.43 6.83
N ALA A 147 -15.19 13.77 6.88
CA ALA A 147 -15.92 14.49 5.81
C ALA A 147 -15.27 15.82 5.40
N GLY A 148 -14.47 16.44 6.27
CA GLY A 148 -13.67 17.63 5.92
C GLY A 148 -12.68 17.42 4.78
N LEU A 149 -12.27 16.17 4.52
CA LEU A 149 -11.39 15.80 3.42
C LEU A 149 -12.08 15.85 2.04
N ASP A 150 -13.40 15.69 2.02
CA ASP A 150 -14.17 15.65 0.76
C ASP A 150 -14.03 16.96 -0.01
N LYS A 151 -14.11 18.10 0.69
CA LYS A 151 -13.93 19.43 0.09
C LYS A 151 -12.50 19.72 -0.36
N GLN A 152 -11.55 18.92 0.08
CA GLN A 152 -10.14 19.02 -0.30
C GLN A 152 -9.79 18.10 -1.49
N GLY A 153 -10.78 17.38 -2.05
CA GLY A 153 -10.59 16.53 -3.23
C GLY A 153 -10.10 15.11 -2.92
N PHE A 154 -10.13 14.67 -1.66
CA PHE A 154 -9.80 13.30 -1.31
C PHE A 154 -10.95 12.37 -1.66
N SER A 155 -10.77 11.57 -2.72
CA SER A 155 -11.80 10.70 -3.32
C SER A 155 -11.62 9.26 -2.86
N PRO A 156 -12.49 8.72 -1.97
CA PRO A 156 -12.48 7.31 -1.61
C PRO A 156 -12.71 6.42 -2.83
N PHE A 157 -12.02 5.29 -2.89
CA PHE A 157 -12.15 4.31 -3.98
C PHE A 157 -12.53 2.91 -3.50
N GLY A 158 -12.62 2.69 -2.18
CA GLY A 158 -12.96 1.42 -1.58
C GLY A 158 -13.12 1.51 -0.08
N GLU A 159 -13.36 0.35 0.54
CA GLU A 159 -13.62 0.24 1.98
C GLU A 159 -13.07 -1.07 2.56
N VAL A 160 -12.73 -1.07 3.84
CA VAL A 160 -12.38 -2.27 4.60
C VAL A 160 -13.67 -3.04 4.90
N VAL A 161 -13.83 -4.21 4.27
CA VAL A 161 -15.02 -5.07 4.45
C VAL A 161 -14.81 -6.18 5.48
N SER A 162 -13.57 -6.43 5.89
CA SER A 162 -13.21 -7.39 6.92
C SER A 162 -11.93 -6.98 7.62
N GLY A 163 -11.82 -7.22 8.92
CA GLY A 163 -10.59 -6.99 9.70
C GLY A 163 -10.33 -5.53 10.05
N MET A 164 -11.36 -4.67 10.15
CA MET A 164 -11.16 -3.29 10.61
C MET A 164 -10.59 -3.23 12.04
N ASP A 165 -10.90 -4.23 12.88
CA ASP A 165 -10.31 -4.39 14.21
C ASP A 165 -8.79 -4.68 14.17
N ILE A 166 -8.29 -5.26 13.08
CA ILE A 166 -6.85 -5.44 12.83
C ILE A 166 -6.22 -4.10 12.44
N VAL A 167 -6.91 -3.32 11.59
CA VAL A 167 -6.46 -1.97 11.22
C VAL A 167 -6.37 -1.06 12.45
N ASP A 168 -7.33 -1.14 13.37
CA ASP A 168 -7.33 -0.39 14.64
C ASP A 168 -6.15 -0.75 15.57
N LYS A 169 -5.62 -1.98 15.48
CA LYS A 169 -4.50 -2.47 16.29
C LYS A 169 -3.12 -2.13 15.71
N LEU A 170 -3.06 -1.52 14.52
CA LEU A 170 -1.80 -1.09 13.93
C LEU A 170 -1.11 -0.07 14.84
N TYR A 171 0.21 -0.23 15.01
CA TYR A 171 0.98 0.58 15.93
C TYR A 171 0.90 2.08 15.61
N ASN A 172 0.43 2.87 16.57
CA ASN A 172 0.23 4.33 16.44
C ASN A 172 1.21 5.16 17.32
N GLY A 173 2.11 4.52 18.07
CA GLY A 173 2.95 5.23 19.05
C GLY A 173 3.97 6.21 18.48
N TYR A 174 4.18 6.23 17.16
CA TYR A 174 4.99 7.25 16.50
C TYR A 174 4.15 8.43 15.99
N GLY A 175 2.85 8.24 15.71
CA GLY A 175 1.90 9.29 15.34
C GLY A 175 2.22 10.00 14.04
N GLU A 176 2.18 11.35 14.10
CA GLU A 176 2.49 12.24 12.97
C GLU A 176 3.98 12.20 12.63
N GLY A 177 4.28 12.27 11.32
CA GLY A 177 5.65 12.30 10.80
C GLY A 177 6.38 13.63 11.08
N ALA A 178 7.71 13.56 11.13
CA ALA A 178 8.53 14.76 11.23
C ALA A 178 8.29 15.71 10.03
N PRO A 179 8.42 17.03 10.20
CA PRO A 179 8.80 17.76 11.42
C PRO A 179 7.63 18.05 12.39
N ARG A 180 6.39 17.66 12.05
CA ARG A 180 5.20 17.98 12.85
C ARG A 180 5.03 17.07 14.06
N GLY A 181 5.66 15.89 14.05
CA GLY A 181 5.60 14.89 15.10
C GLY A 181 6.90 14.10 15.22
N ARG A 182 6.84 12.97 15.94
CA ARG A 182 7.99 12.08 16.18
C ARG A 182 8.06 10.87 15.25
N GLY A 183 7.12 10.74 14.34
CA GLY A 183 7.07 9.66 13.37
C GLY A 183 8.07 9.85 12.22
N PRO A 184 8.12 8.89 11.29
CA PRO A 184 9.05 8.91 10.17
C PRO A 184 8.99 10.18 9.36
N ASP A 185 10.15 10.70 8.99
CA ASP A 185 10.29 11.74 7.96
C ASP A 185 10.07 11.10 6.59
N GLN A 186 9.07 11.61 5.85
CA GLN A 186 8.72 11.04 4.55
C GLN A 186 9.81 11.26 3.48
N GLY A 187 10.58 12.35 3.57
CA GLY A 187 11.70 12.61 2.66
C GLY A 187 12.79 11.56 2.84
N ARG A 188 13.18 11.28 4.10
CA ARG A 188 14.14 10.20 4.41
C ARG A 188 13.59 8.83 4.03
N LEU A 189 12.33 8.55 4.33
CA LEU A 189 11.70 7.28 3.93
C LEU A 189 11.76 7.09 2.41
N GLN A 190 11.53 8.15 1.65
CA GLN A 190 11.57 8.10 0.19
C GLN A 190 12.99 7.89 -0.37
N SER A 191 14.03 8.32 0.33
CA SER A 191 15.43 8.18 -0.12
C SER A 191 16.15 6.96 0.45
N GLU A 192 15.80 6.54 1.66
CA GLU A 192 16.49 5.47 2.39
C GLU A 192 15.65 4.17 2.49
N GLY A 193 14.35 4.26 2.24
CA GLY A 193 13.43 3.12 2.25
C GLY A 193 13.29 2.44 3.61
N ASN A 194 13.09 1.13 3.56
CA ASN A 194 12.92 0.31 4.76
C ASN A 194 14.17 0.24 5.64
N ALA A 195 15.37 0.51 5.12
CA ALA A 195 16.58 0.57 5.94
C ALA A 195 16.46 1.64 7.04
N TYR A 196 15.96 2.83 6.67
CA TYR A 196 15.65 3.90 7.61
C TYR A 196 14.59 3.47 8.64
N LEU A 197 13.46 2.91 8.18
CA LEU A 197 12.37 2.53 9.07
C LEU A 197 12.72 1.40 10.02
N THR A 198 13.46 0.40 9.56
CA THR A 198 13.89 -0.72 10.39
C THR A 198 14.84 -0.27 11.49
N LYS A 199 15.72 0.69 11.19
CA LYS A 199 16.69 1.22 12.15
C LYS A 199 16.04 2.14 13.18
N ASP A 200 15.28 3.15 12.72
CA ASP A 200 14.85 4.26 13.56
C ASP A 200 13.40 4.06 14.09
N PHE A 201 12.59 3.21 13.43
CA PHE A 201 11.19 2.95 13.75
C PHE A 201 10.81 1.45 13.77
N PRO A 202 11.53 0.61 14.55
CA PRO A 202 11.39 -0.86 14.48
C PRO A 202 10.02 -1.40 14.90
N ARG A 203 9.17 -0.59 15.53
CA ARG A 203 7.83 -0.99 15.99
C ARG A 203 6.74 -0.78 14.92
N LEU A 204 7.06 -0.19 13.76
CA LEU A 204 6.08 -0.01 12.70
C LEU A 204 5.55 -1.35 12.21
N ASP A 205 4.24 -1.47 12.16
CA ASP A 205 3.59 -2.59 11.50
C ASP A 205 3.75 -2.49 9.98
N TYR A 206 3.66 -3.64 9.31
CA TYR A 206 3.89 -3.74 7.88
C TYR A 206 2.99 -4.76 7.21
N ILE A 207 2.83 -4.61 5.92
CA ILE A 207 2.16 -5.54 5.02
C ILE A 207 3.17 -6.63 4.66
N LYS A 208 2.86 -7.90 4.95
CA LYS A 208 3.65 -9.03 4.48
C LYS A 208 3.42 -9.27 3.00
N THR A 209 2.13 -9.36 2.62
CA THR A 209 1.68 -9.51 1.23
C THR A 209 0.35 -8.82 1.03
N ALA A 210 0.11 -8.34 -0.21
CA ALA A 210 -1.18 -7.86 -0.65
C ALA A 210 -1.57 -8.59 -1.94
N THR A 211 -2.71 -9.28 -1.95
CA THR A 211 -3.14 -10.10 -3.09
C THR A 211 -4.55 -9.75 -3.54
N ILE A 212 -4.75 -9.70 -4.88
CA ILE A 212 -6.08 -9.55 -5.45
C ILE A 212 -6.81 -10.89 -5.33
N GLU A 213 -8.02 -10.91 -4.73
CA GLU A 213 -8.89 -12.09 -4.75
C GLU A 213 -9.25 -12.44 -6.20
N LYS A 214 -9.23 -13.73 -6.51
CA LYS A 214 -9.61 -14.27 -7.83
C LYS A 214 -11.12 -14.42 -7.94
#